data_0666173b51c0635ebf5bebdebbe7142e
#
_entry.id   0666173b51c0635ebf5bebdebbe7142e
#
_cell.length_a   1.000
_cell.length_b   1.000
_cell.length_c   1.000
_cell.angle_alpha   90.00
_cell.angle_beta   90.00
_cell.angle_gamma   90.00
#
_symmetry.space_group_name_H-M   'P 1'
#
loop_
_entity.id
_entity.type
_entity.pdbx_description
1 polymer ?
#
loop_
_entity_poly.entity_id
_entity_poly.type
_entity_poly.pdbx_seq_one_letter_code
_entity_poly.pdbx_strand_id
1 'polypeptide(L)'
;MSDTSDLKRFRTLRALSAYVANQKRFGKKYDVDAVKAHAKFLKVEAENPSSPLEEAFWNRVVDYEDVLEDKAGRPVKAQYTRRAVKASSVHDFLTTLMRKGHTQGWKL
;
A
#
# COMPACT_ATOMS: atom_id res chain seq x y z
N MET A 1 -6.99 25.80 -1.84
CA MET A 1 -7.65 24.55 -1.71
C MET A 1 -6.81 23.47 -2.17
N SER A 2 -6.22 22.84 -1.33
CA SER A 2 -5.61 21.69 -1.76
C SER A 2 -6.60 20.62 -1.73
N ASP A 3 -6.80 20.18 -2.70
CA ASP A 3 -7.81 19.37 -2.91
C ASP A 3 -7.42 17.98 -2.93
N THR A 4 -7.64 17.30 -1.81
CA THR A 4 -7.60 15.85 -1.82
C THR A 4 -8.51 15.32 -2.90
N SER A 5 -9.56 16.06 -3.25
CA SER A 5 -10.42 15.63 -4.35
C SER A 5 -9.72 15.67 -5.71
N ASP A 6 -8.76 16.56 -5.88
CA ASP A 6 -8.00 16.62 -7.14
C ASP A 6 -7.09 15.43 -7.32
N LEU A 7 -6.65 14.80 -6.23
CA LEU A 7 -5.79 13.63 -6.32
C LEU A 7 -6.51 12.41 -6.87
N LYS A 8 -7.82 12.37 -6.71
CA LYS A 8 -8.63 11.24 -7.21
C LYS A 8 -8.59 11.10 -8.72
N ARG A 9 -8.21 12.14 -9.44
CA ARG A 9 -8.04 12.07 -10.90
C ARG A 9 -6.86 11.18 -11.29
N PHE A 10 -5.89 11.02 -10.38
CA PHE A 10 -4.75 10.15 -10.63
C PHE A 10 -5.14 8.71 -10.32
N ARG A 11 -5.27 7.89 -11.33
CA ARG A 11 -5.72 6.51 -11.19
C ARG A 11 -4.58 5.51 -11.11
N THR A 12 -3.36 5.96 -11.28
CA THR A 12 -2.19 5.09 -11.21
C THR A 12 -1.14 5.72 -10.33
N LEU A 13 -0.29 4.88 -9.74
CA LEU A 13 0.84 5.37 -8.95
C LEU A 13 1.78 6.20 -9.80
N ARG A 14 1.95 5.81 -11.05
CA ARG A 14 2.82 6.54 -11.98
C ARG A 14 2.35 7.98 -12.17
N ALA A 15 1.05 8.17 -12.39
CA ALA A 15 0.47 9.50 -12.57
C ALA A 15 0.61 10.32 -11.30
N LEU A 16 0.37 9.72 -10.14
CA LEU A 16 0.50 10.40 -8.85
C LEU A 16 1.96 10.79 -8.60
N SER A 17 2.90 9.90 -8.89
CA SER A 17 4.33 10.18 -8.73
C SER A 17 4.77 11.33 -9.63
N ALA A 18 4.27 11.39 -10.85
CA ALA A 18 4.57 12.48 -11.77
C ALA A 18 4.05 13.81 -11.23
N TYR A 19 2.85 13.81 -10.65
CA TYR A 19 2.30 14.99 -10.01
C TYR A 19 3.22 15.50 -8.88
N VAL A 20 3.64 14.61 -7.99
CA VAL A 20 4.51 14.96 -6.88
C VAL A 20 5.84 15.50 -7.39
N ALA A 21 6.44 14.84 -8.37
CA ALA A 21 7.70 15.30 -8.95
C ALA A 21 7.58 16.69 -9.55
N ASN A 22 6.47 16.97 -10.24
CA ASN A 22 6.23 18.30 -10.80
C ASN A 22 6.05 19.35 -9.71
N GLN A 23 5.34 19.05 -8.63
CA GLN A 23 5.16 19.98 -7.53
C GLN A 23 6.51 20.33 -6.89
N LYS A 24 7.37 19.33 -6.69
CA LYS A 24 8.71 19.56 -6.16
C LYS A 24 9.56 20.38 -7.11
N ARG A 25 9.50 20.07 -8.39
CA ARG A 25 10.28 20.75 -9.42
C ARG A 25 9.96 22.25 -9.49
N PHE A 26 8.68 22.58 -9.35
CA PHE A 26 8.25 23.97 -9.43
C PHE A 26 8.14 24.66 -8.07
N GLY A 27 8.59 23.99 -7.02
CA GLY A 27 8.55 24.55 -5.67
C GLY A 27 7.15 24.77 -5.14
N LYS A 28 6.16 24.07 -5.67
CA LYS A 28 4.77 24.22 -5.23
C LYS A 28 4.50 23.31 -4.04
N LYS A 29 3.65 23.80 -3.15
CA LYS A 29 3.25 23.00 -2.00
C LYS A 29 2.18 21.99 -2.41
N TYR A 30 2.15 20.87 -1.71
CA TYR A 30 1.12 19.86 -1.87
C TYR A 30 0.89 19.16 -0.53
N ASP A 31 -0.26 18.54 -0.38
CA ASP A 31 -0.61 17.84 0.86
C ASP A 31 0.02 16.47 0.86
N VAL A 32 1.13 16.33 1.58
CA VAL A 32 1.89 15.08 1.65
C VAL A 32 1.04 13.94 2.20
N ASP A 33 0.24 14.21 3.24
CA ASP A 33 -0.59 13.18 3.85
C ASP A 33 -1.67 12.70 2.88
N ALA A 34 -2.28 13.61 2.14
CA ALA A 34 -3.27 13.26 1.14
C ALA A 34 -2.66 12.43 0.01
N VAL A 35 -1.45 12.78 -0.43
CA VAL A 35 -0.73 12.02 -1.44
C VAL A 35 -0.45 10.59 -0.95
N LYS A 36 0.03 10.46 0.28
CA LYS A 36 0.30 9.15 0.86
C LYS A 36 -0.96 8.30 0.97
N ALA A 37 -2.06 8.90 1.41
CA ALA A 37 -3.33 8.19 1.53
C ALA A 37 -3.83 7.72 0.16
N HIS A 38 -3.73 8.56 -0.84
CA HIS A 38 -4.15 8.19 -2.19
C HIS A 38 -3.24 7.13 -2.80
N ALA A 39 -1.93 7.22 -2.56
CA ALA A 39 -0.98 6.21 -3.01
C ALA A 39 -1.31 4.84 -2.40
N LYS A 40 -1.63 4.82 -1.11
CA LYS A 40 -2.03 3.58 -0.43
C LYS A 40 -3.30 3.00 -1.06
N PHE A 41 -4.29 3.85 -1.30
CA PHE A 41 -5.53 3.43 -1.95
C PHE A 41 -5.25 2.78 -3.31
N LEU A 42 -4.41 3.41 -4.13
CA LEU A 42 -4.06 2.87 -5.44
C LEU A 42 -3.32 1.54 -5.34
N LYS A 43 -2.42 1.41 -4.37
CA LYS A 43 -1.68 0.16 -4.16
C LYS A 43 -2.61 -0.98 -3.76
N VAL A 44 -3.55 -0.70 -2.88
CA VAL A 44 -4.53 -1.72 -2.46
C VAL A 44 -5.46 -2.08 -3.60
N GLU A 45 -5.92 -1.09 -4.35
CA GLU A 45 -6.81 -1.32 -5.50
C GLU A 45 -6.12 -2.18 -6.56
N ALA A 46 -4.82 -2.00 -6.75
CA ALA A 46 -4.05 -2.79 -7.72
C ALA A 46 -3.99 -4.28 -7.37
N GLU A 47 -4.25 -4.64 -6.11
CA GLU A 47 -4.28 -6.04 -5.70
C GLU A 47 -5.65 -6.69 -5.94
N ASN A 48 -6.62 -5.92 -6.43
CA ASN A 48 -7.96 -6.42 -6.74
C ASN A 48 -8.63 -7.17 -5.58
N PRO A 49 -8.76 -6.54 -4.40
CA PRO A 49 -9.42 -7.22 -3.29
C PRO A 49 -10.88 -7.51 -3.65
N SER A 50 -11.32 -8.73 -3.40
CA SER A 50 -12.67 -9.15 -3.75
C SER A 50 -13.62 -9.16 -2.55
N SER A 51 -13.15 -8.78 -1.38
CA SER A 51 -13.95 -8.76 -0.17
C SER A 51 -13.40 -7.73 0.81
N PRO A 52 -14.20 -7.32 1.81
CA PRO A 52 -13.69 -6.44 2.87
C PRO A 52 -12.50 -7.03 3.62
N LEU A 53 -12.47 -8.36 3.78
CA LEU A 53 -11.35 -9.03 4.43
C LEU A 53 -10.06 -8.86 3.61
N GLU A 54 -10.12 -9.06 2.31
CA GLU A 54 -8.96 -8.89 1.45
C GLU A 54 -8.51 -7.44 1.42
N GLU A 55 -9.45 -6.51 1.36
CA GLU A 55 -9.13 -5.10 1.39
C GLU A 55 -8.41 -4.72 2.68
N ALA A 56 -8.90 -5.17 3.82
CA ALA A 56 -8.26 -4.92 5.11
C ALA A 56 -6.86 -5.53 5.15
N PHE A 57 -6.71 -6.73 4.63
CA PHE A 57 -5.41 -7.40 4.56
C PHE A 57 -4.41 -6.59 3.74
N TRP A 58 -4.79 -6.16 2.54
CA TRP A 58 -3.87 -5.40 1.67
C TRP A 58 -3.55 -4.03 2.24
N ASN A 59 -4.49 -3.40 2.95
CA ASN A 59 -4.21 -2.16 3.65
C ASN A 59 -3.08 -2.35 4.66
N ARG A 60 -3.09 -3.47 5.38
CA ARG A 60 -2.03 -3.77 6.36
C ARG A 60 -0.70 -4.05 5.68
N VAL A 61 -0.72 -4.80 4.59
CA VAL A 61 0.51 -5.12 3.85
C VAL A 61 1.14 -3.84 3.31
N VAL A 62 0.34 -2.96 2.71
CA VAL A 62 0.84 -1.71 2.16
C VAL A 62 1.42 -0.83 3.27
N ASP A 63 0.75 -0.74 4.42
CA ASP A 63 1.27 0.03 5.55
C ASP A 63 2.62 -0.51 6.02
N TYR A 64 2.76 -1.83 6.10
CA TYR A 64 4.01 -2.46 6.51
C TYR A 64 5.11 -2.17 5.48
N GLU A 65 4.80 -2.27 4.20
CA GLU A 65 5.76 -1.98 3.14
C GLU A 65 6.21 -0.52 3.19
N ASP A 66 5.30 0.40 3.48
CA ASP A 66 5.64 1.81 3.61
C ASP A 66 6.65 2.05 4.75
N VAL A 67 6.48 1.35 5.87
CA VAL A 67 7.43 1.43 6.97
C VAL A 67 8.80 0.89 6.56
N LEU A 68 8.83 -0.23 5.84
CA LEU A 68 10.08 -0.80 5.36
C LEU A 68 10.77 0.12 4.38
N GLU A 69 10.01 0.74 3.48
CA GLU A 69 10.56 1.67 2.50
C GLU A 69 11.16 2.90 3.16
N ASP A 70 10.48 3.43 4.19
CA ASP A 70 11.01 4.57 4.93
C ASP A 70 12.35 4.25 5.58
N LYS A 71 12.49 3.05 6.14
CA LYS A 71 13.73 2.63 6.78
C LYS A 71 14.84 2.36 5.77
N ALA A 72 14.49 1.77 4.64
CA ALA A 72 15.48 1.38 3.63
C ALA A 72 15.89 2.53 2.71
N GLY A 73 15.05 3.55 2.59
CA GLY A 73 15.27 4.64 1.64
C GLY A 73 15.09 4.20 0.19
N ARG A 74 14.41 3.09 -0.04
CA ARG A 74 14.16 2.55 -1.37
C ARG A 74 12.88 1.70 -1.34
N PRO A 75 12.27 1.42 -2.51
CA PRO A 75 11.09 0.56 -2.56
C PRO A 75 11.38 -0.83 -2.01
N VAL A 76 10.51 -1.30 -1.12
CA VAL A 76 10.62 -2.61 -0.51
C VAL A 76 9.25 -3.26 -0.47
N LYS A 77 9.19 -4.54 -0.77
CA LYS A 77 7.94 -5.31 -0.74
C LYS A 77 8.01 -6.40 0.32
N ALA A 78 6.87 -6.73 0.89
CA ALA A 78 6.75 -7.84 1.84
C ALA A 78 6.76 -9.16 1.07
N GLN A 79 7.94 -9.57 0.64
CA GLN A 79 8.14 -10.69 -0.29
C GLN A 79 7.52 -11.99 0.20
N TYR A 80 7.77 -12.34 1.46
CA TYR A 80 7.25 -13.59 2.00
C TYR A 80 5.72 -13.62 2.00
N THR A 81 5.12 -12.55 2.50
CA THR A 81 3.66 -12.45 2.56
C THR A 81 3.04 -12.50 1.17
N ARG A 82 3.62 -11.76 0.23
CA ARG A 82 3.09 -11.71 -1.13
C ARG A 82 3.20 -13.06 -1.83
N ARG A 83 4.31 -13.79 -1.62
CA ARG A 83 4.48 -15.12 -2.19
C ARG A 83 3.48 -16.11 -1.61
N ALA A 84 3.29 -16.07 -0.29
CA ALA A 84 2.37 -16.97 0.37
C ALA A 84 0.93 -16.78 -0.13
N VAL A 85 0.52 -15.52 -0.28
CA VAL A 85 -0.83 -15.20 -0.78
C VAL A 85 -0.97 -15.62 -2.25
N LYS A 86 0.06 -15.38 -3.04
CA LYS A 86 0.02 -15.75 -4.47
C LYS A 86 -0.08 -17.25 -4.65
N ALA A 87 0.56 -18.02 -3.76
CA ALA A 87 0.54 -19.49 -3.85
C ALA A 87 -0.80 -20.08 -3.40
N SER A 88 -1.55 -19.38 -2.56
CA SER A 88 -2.83 -19.88 -2.07
C SER A 88 -3.93 -18.83 -2.22
N SER A 89 -4.21 -18.08 -1.16
CA SER A 89 -5.15 -16.96 -1.19
C SER A 89 -4.97 -16.18 0.10
N VAL A 90 -5.59 -15.00 0.17
CA VAL A 90 -5.57 -14.20 1.40
C VAL A 90 -6.22 -14.99 2.53
N HIS A 91 -7.36 -15.61 2.26
CA HIS A 91 -8.08 -16.39 3.27
C HIS A 91 -7.23 -17.54 3.80
N ASP A 92 -6.60 -18.29 2.90
CA ASP A 92 -5.77 -19.43 3.29
C ASP A 92 -4.55 -18.97 4.07
N PHE A 93 -3.94 -17.88 3.66
CA PHE A 93 -2.79 -17.31 4.36
C PHE A 93 -3.16 -16.94 5.80
N LEU A 94 -4.27 -16.23 5.99
CA LEU A 94 -4.73 -15.82 7.31
C LEU A 94 -5.09 -17.02 8.18
N THR A 95 -5.74 -18.04 7.59
CA THR A 95 -6.06 -19.27 8.30
C THR A 95 -4.80 -19.96 8.79
N THR A 96 -3.77 -20.01 7.95
CA THR A 96 -2.50 -20.61 8.32
C THR A 96 -1.84 -19.86 9.46
N LEU A 97 -1.86 -18.52 9.43
CA LEU A 97 -1.31 -17.72 10.53
C LEU A 97 -2.01 -18.01 11.84
N MET A 98 -3.33 -18.05 11.83
CA MET A 98 -4.11 -18.35 13.03
C MET A 98 -3.79 -19.73 13.58
N ARG A 99 -3.59 -20.70 12.68
CA ARG A 99 -3.28 -22.07 13.06
C ARG A 99 -1.89 -22.20 13.65
N LYS A 100 -0.92 -21.46 13.12
CA LYS A 100 0.45 -21.47 13.63
C LYS A 100 0.65 -20.62 14.88
N GLY A 101 -0.41 -19.98 15.35
CA GLY A 101 -0.30 -19.23 16.59
C GLY A 101 0.51 -17.98 16.46
N HIS A 102 0.31 -17.15 15.64
CA HIS A 102 0.66 -15.74 15.73
C HIS A 102 2.11 -15.37 15.97
N THR A 103 3.06 -16.23 15.81
CA THR A 103 4.41 -15.82 16.10
C THR A 103 4.90 -14.77 15.15
N GLN A 104 5.46 -15.13 14.02
CA GLN A 104 6.07 -14.15 13.14
C GLN A 104 5.10 -13.47 12.19
N GLY A 105 4.01 -14.12 11.88
CA GLY A 105 3.02 -13.57 10.97
C GLY A 105 2.41 -12.27 11.44
N TRP A 106 2.33 -12.08 12.74
CA TRP A 106 1.74 -10.89 13.31
C TRP A 106 2.65 -9.67 13.28
N LYS A 107 3.88 -9.84 12.84
CA LYS A 107 4.81 -8.74 12.71
C LYS A 107 4.81 -8.12 11.31
N LEU A 108 3.81 -8.39 10.55
CA LEU A 108 3.66 -7.81 9.23
C LEU A 108 3.84 -6.28 9.19
#